data_763a90e038a8c34ac24cdc9d1f465ad6
#
_entry.id   763a90e038a8c34ac24cdc9d1f465ad6
#
_cell.length_a   1.000
_cell.length_b   1.000
_cell.length_c   1.000
_cell.angle_alpha   90.00
_cell.angle_beta   90.00
_cell.angle_gamma   90.00
#
_symmetry.space_group_name_H-M   'P 1'
#
loop_
_entity.id
_entity.type
_entity.pdbx_description
1 polymer ?
#
loop_
_entity_poly.entity_id
_entity_poly.type
_entity_poly.pdbx_seq_one_letter_code
_entity_poly.pdbx_strand_id
1 'polypeptide(L)'
;ERFSAPPQVFHQACADRLQHFPDNLLATATHDHKRGEDCRARLAVLSERSDDYAQCIARWRPLARQLRGQREGPSAGDELLLYQIVLSTWPLALTLDDQPGLARYNERLWQWQLKALREAKLDSQWAAPNEAYEHAVQHFIEQLLLDPAGAALRADIHAASERLAPAGALNSLAQCLLKLTTPGVPDIYQGTEFWDFSLVDPDNRRAVDFALRQQCLDVNAQAPALLNDWRSGSIKQALIAKALARRAEHPLLFARGSYEPLNVTGELAGHVLAFARRWQDQWAVVVVPRLS
;
A
#
# COMPACT_ATOMS: atom_id res chain seq x y z
N GLU A 1 -19.41 8.52 -6.35
CA GLU A 1 -18.12 8.41 -5.67
C GLU A 1 -17.01 8.97 -6.56
N ARG A 2 -15.95 9.53 -5.97
CA ARG A 2 -14.80 10.04 -6.70
C ARG A 2 -13.59 9.18 -6.38
N PHE A 3 -12.85 8.71 -7.38
CA PHE A 3 -11.62 7.93 -7.20
C PHE A 3 -10.43 8.77 -6.73
N SER A 4 -10.44 10.08 -7.00
CA SER A 4 -9.43 11.01 -6.50
C SER A 4 -10.05 12.35 -6.12
N ALA A 5 -9.43 13.03 -5.17
CA ALA A 5 -9.77 14.40 -4.80
C ALA A 5 -8.79 15.38 -5.47
N PRO A 6 -9.23 16.58 -5.87
CA PRO A 6 -8.32 17.61 -6.33
C PRO A 6 -7.40 18.08 -5.20
N PRO A 7 -6.18 18.59 -5.52
CA PRO A 7 -5.22 19.07 -4.51
C PRO A 7 -5.81 20.05 -3.49
N GLN A 8 -6.76 20.86 -3.90
CA GLN A 8 -7.43 21.85 -3.04
C GLN A 8 -8.13 21.21 -1.83
N VAL A 9 -8.72 20.03 -2.00
CA VAL A 9 -9.35 19.30 -0.88
C VAL A 9 -8.31 18.87 0.16
N PHE A 10 -7.15 18.41 -0.30
CA PHE A 10 -6.04 18.09 0.60
C PHE A 10 -5.51 19.32 1.32
N HIS A 11 -5.31 20.42 0.60
CA HIS A 11 -4.83 21.67 1.17
C HIS A 11 -5.80 22.22 2.21
N GLN A 12 -7.10 22.20 1.92
CA GLN A 12 -8.13 22.65 2.87
C GLN A 12 -8.11 21.79 4.14
N ALA A 13 -8.04 20.46 4.00
CA ALA A 13 -7.97 19.56 5.17
C ALA A 13 -6.72 19.80 6.02
N CYS A 14 -5.58 20.14 5.41
CA CYS A 14 -4.36 20.51 6.14
C CYS A 14 -4.49 21.85 6.86
N ALA A 15 -5.11 22.85 6.22
CA ALA A 15 -5.35 24.16 6.83
C ALA A 15 -6.34 24.05 8.01
N ASP A 16 -7.43 23.31 7.84
CA ASP A 16 -8.43 23.09 8.89
C ASP A 16 -7.81 22.34 10.08
N ARG A 17 -6.96 21.34 9.83
CA ARG A 17 -6.24 20.62 10.89
C ARG A 17 -5.29 21.54 11.63
N LEU A 18 -4.52 22.36 10.93
CA LEU A 18 -3.62 23.34 11.59
C LEU A 18 -4.39 24.28 12.51
N GLN A 19 -5.57 24.71 12.10
CA GLN A 19 -6.38 25.66 12.86
C GLN A 19 -7.05 25.02 14.07
N HIS A 20 -7.61 23.81 13.94
CA HIS A 20 -8.49 23.23 14.95
C HIS A 20 -7.86 22.07 15.73
N PHE A 21 -6.94 21.32 15.12
CA PHE A 21 -6.34 20.11 15.68
C PHE A 21 -4.83 20.00 15.33
N PRO A 22 -4.00 21.01 15.66
CA PRO A 22 -2.60 21.07 15.21
C PRO A 22 -1.74 19.91 15.72
N ASP A 23 -2.11 19.31 16.85
CA ASP A 23 -1.39 18.22 17.50
C ASP A 23 -2.06 16.84 17.26
N ASN A 24 -2.98 16.75 16.27
CA ASN A 24 -3.64 15.50 15.92
C ASN A 24 -2.64 14.44 15.39
N LEU A 25 -2.80 13.19 15.81
CA LEU A 25 -1.99 12.08 15.31
C LEU A 25 -2.30 11.80 13.84
N LEU A 26 -1.25 11.59 13.05
CA LEU A 26 -1.32 11.25 11.64
C LEU A 26 -0.83 9.83 11.43
N ALA A 27 -1.75 8.87 11.34
CA ALA A 27 -1.45 7.47 11.11
C ALA A 27 -1.90 7.03 9.71
N THR A 28 -1.06 6.29 9.03
CA THR A 28 -1.37 5.61 7.76
C THR A 28 -1.46 4.09 7.93
N ALA A 29 -0.92 3.57 9.02
CA ALA A 29 -1.02 2.18 9.43
C ALA A 29 -1.25 2.09 10.93
N THR A 30 -2.00 1.06 11.37
CA THR A 30 -2.28 0.74 12.77
C THR A 30 -2.36 -0.78 12.93
N HIS A 31 -2.53 -1.27 14.16
CA HIS A 31 -2.80 -2.70 14.41
C HIS A 31 -4.12 -3.18 13.78
N ASP A 32 -5.01 -2.28 13.38
CA ASP A 32 -6.38 -2.62 12.93
C ASP A 32 -6.67 -2.22 11.48
N HIS A 33 -5.65 -1.90 10.69
CA HIS A 33 -5.84 -1.63 9.27
C HIS A 33 -6.24 -2.90 8.51
N LYS A 34 -7.12 -2.76 7.53
CA LYS A 34 -7.55 -3.89 6.67
C LYS A 34 -6.51 -4.24 5.61
N ARG A 35 -5.70 -3.26 5.18
CA ARG A 35 -4.58 -3.38 4.23
C ARG A 35 -3.47 -2.43 4.64
N GLY A 36 -2.23 -2.88 4.59
CA GLY A 36 -1.04 -2.09 4.85
C GLY A 36 -0.98 -0.80 4.01
N GLU A 37 -0.21 0.17 4.46
CA GLU A 37 -0.15 1.47 3.78
C GLU A 37 0.38 1.35 2.34
N ASP A 38 1.35 0.46 2.11
CA ASP A 38 1.94 0.26 0.79
C ASP A 38 1.05 -0.60 -0.13
N CYS A 39 0.23 -1.49 0.43
CA CYS A 39 -0.85 -2.17 -0.30
C CYS A 39 -1.84 -1.16 -0.88
N ARG A 40 -2.30 -0.21 -0.06
CA ARG A 40 -3.25 0.82 -0.49
C ARG A 40 -2.64 1.76 -1.52
N ALA A 41 -1.37 2.13 -1.34
CA ALA A 41 -0.63 2.94 -2.30
C ALA A 41 -0.49 2.26 -3.67
N ARG A 42 -0.24 0.93 -3.68
CA ARG A 42 -0.20 0.15 -4.93
C ARG A 42 -1.58 0.01 -5.55
N LEU A 43 -2.65 -0.23 -4.77
CA LEU A 43 -4.01 -0.28 -5.27
C LEU A 43 -4.48 1.06 -5.87
N ALA A 44 -4.02 2.19 -5.33
CA ALA A 44 -4.37 3.50 -5.86
C ALA A 44 -3.98 3.67 -7.33
N VAL A 45 -2.91 3.00 -7.78
CA VAL A 45 -2.47 3.00 -9.19
C VAL A 45 -3.55 2.47 -10.14
N LEU A 46 -4.40 1.54 -9.67
CA LEU A 46 -5.48 1.00 -10.50
C LEU A 46 -6.50 2.06 -10.93
N SER A 47 -6.69 3.12 -10.13
CA SER A 47 -7.58 4.22 -10.50
C SER A 47 -7.09 5.03 -11.71
N GLU A 48 -5.79 4.98 -11.98
CA GLU A 48 -5.14 5.64 -13.11
C GLU A 48 -5.01 4.70 -14.33
N ARG A 49 -5.12 3.39 -14.09
CA ARG A 49 -4.94 2.30 -15.06
C ARG A 49 -6.19 1.42 -15.17
N SER A 50 -7.38 2.03 -15.06
CA SER A 50 -8.66 1.30 -15.04
C SER A 50 -8.88 0.42 -16.27
N ASP A 51 -8.51 0.90 -17.46
CA ASP A 51 -8.68 0.16 -18.71
C ASP A 51 -7.71 -1.03 -18.79
N ASP A 52 -6.45 -0.84 -18.38
CA ASP A 52 -5.47 -1.93 -18.29
C ASP A 52 -5.94 -3.00 -17.31
N TYR A 53 -6.50 -2.58 -16.16
CA TYR A 53 -7.04 -3.51 -15.18
C TYR A 53 -8.26 -4.26 -15.72
N ALA A 54 -9.17 -3.58 -16.40
CA ALA A 54 -10.32 -4.22 -17.06
C ALA A 54 -9.87 -5.27 -18.08
N GLN A 55 -8.84 -4.99 -18.88
CA GLN A 55 -8.25 -5.96 -19.80
C GLN A 55 -7.61 -7.14 -19.07
N CYS A 56 -6.93 -6.92 -17.94
CA CYS A 56 -6.42 -8.00 -17.10
C CYS A 56 -7.57 -8.92 -16.63
N ILE A 57 -8.62 -8.36 -16.08
CA ILE A 57 -9.80 -9.13 -15.63
C ILE A 57 -10.42 -9.93 -16.77
N ALA A 58 -10.53 -9.34 -17.96
CA ALA A 58 -11.06 -10.03 -19.13
C ALA A 58 -10.23 -11.28 -19.51
N ARG A 59 -8.88 -11.21 -19.38
CA ARG A 59 -7.99 -12.35 -19.61
C ARG A 59 -8.02 -13.37 -18.46
N TRP A 60 -8.15 -12.93 -17.21
CA TRP A 60 -8.09 -13.79 -16.03
C TRP A 60 -9.36 -14.62 -15.84
N ARG A 61 -10.53 -14.05 -16.12
CA ARG A 61 -11.83 -14.74 -15.94
C ARG A 61 -11.94 -16.12 -16.58
N PRO A 62 -11.54 -16.36 -17.86
CA PRO A 62 -11.60 -17.70 -18.44
C PRO A 62 -10.65 -18.67 -17.74
N LEU A 63 -9.43 -18.24 -17.37
CA LEU A 63 -8.48 -19.06 -16.65
C LEU A 63 -8.99 -19.42 -15.23
N ALA A 64 -9.52 -18.44 -14.52
CA ALA A 64 -10.12 -18.62 -13.20
C ALA A 64 -11.33 -19.56 -13.24
N ARG A 65 -12.15 -19.49 -14.28
CA ARG A 65 -13.28 -20.40 -14.47
C ARG A 65 -12.80 -21.84 -14.61
N GLN A 66 -11.69 -22.09 -15.30
CA GLN A 66 -11.10 -23.42 -15.41
C GLN A 66 -10.62 -23.95 -14.05
N LEU A 67 -9.94 -23.11 -13.25
CA LEU A 67 -9.48 -23.47 -11.90
C LEU A 67 -10.65 -23.75 -10.95
N ARG A 68 -11.69 -22.93 -11.00
CA ARG A 68 -12.87 -23.11 -10.15
C ARG A 68 -13.64 -24.40 -10.47
N GLY A 69 -13.68 -24.79 -11.75
CA GLY A 69 -14.44 -25.96 -12.21
C GLY A 69 -15.93 -25.83 -11.88
N GLN A 70 -16.51 -26.88 -11.26
CA GLN A 70 -17.93 -26.94 -10.88
C GLN A 70 -18.20 -26.46 -9.42
N ARG A 71 -17.19 -25.89 -8.74
CA ARG A 71 -17.35 -25.42 -7.35
C ARG A 71 -18.14 -24.13 -7.30
N GLU A 72 -18.88 -23.94 -6.19
CA GLU A 72 -19.71 -22.75 -5.98
C GLU A 72 -18.90 -21.48 -5.67
N GLY A 73 -17.63 -21.59 -5.23
CA GLY A 73 -16.80 -20.46 -4.84
C GLY A 73 -15.46 -20.43 -5.58
N PRO A 74 -14.80 -19.26 -5.59
CA PRO A 74 -15.28 -17.96 -5.13
C PRO A 74 -16.39 -17.37 -6.03
N SER A 75 -17.26 -16.54 -5.43
CA SER A 75 -18.19 -15.69 -6.17
C SER A 75 -17.45 -14.69 -7.06
N ALA A 76 -18.11 -14.06 -8.01
CA ALA A 76 -17.47 -13.06 -8.86
C ALA A 76 -16.93 -11.86 -8.07
N GLY A 77 -17.61 -11.50 -6.98
CA GLY A 77 -17.19 -10.43 -6.08
C GLY A 77 -15.92 -10.81 -5.29
N ASP A 78 -15.90 -12.00 -4.72
CA ASP A 78 -14.75 -12.51 -3.96
C ASP A 78 -13.54 -12.76 -4.86
N GLU A 79 -13.76 -13.25 -6.08
CA GLU A 79 -12.71 -13.42 -7.08
C GLU A 79 -12.09 -12.07 -7.45
N LEU A 80 -12.90 -11.03 -7.70
CA LEU A 80 -12.41 -9.68 -8.00
C LEU A 80 -11.64 -9.08 -6.83
N LEU A 81 -12.15 -9.24 -5.61
CA LEU A 81 -11.48 -8.80 -4.40
C LEU A 81 -10.14 -9.52 -4.20
N LEU A 82 -10.09 -10.83 -4.45
CA LEU A 82 -8.88 -11.63 -4.37
C LEU A 82 -7.82 -11.12 -5.36
N TYR A 83 -8.19 -10.80 -6.61
CA TYR A 83 -7.25 -10.22 -7.58
C TYR A 83 -6.65 -8.91 -7.10
N GLN A 84 -7.46 -8.00 -6.54
CA GLN A 84 -6.97 -6.73 -5.98
C GLN A 84 -5.99 -6.97 -4.83
N ILE A 85 -6.29 -7.95 -3.98
CA ILE A 85 -5.40 -8.30 -2.86
C ILE A 85 -4.08 -8.88 -3.37
N VAL A 86 -4.13 -9.83 -4.29
CA VAL A 86 -2.91 -10.44 -4.86
C VAL A 86 -2.05 -9.38 -5.55
N LEU A 87 -2.65 -8.49 -6.35
CA LEU A 87 -1.95 -7.38 -6.99
C LEU A 87 -1.24 -6.47 -5.99
N SER A 88 -1.93 -6.16 -4.88
CA SER A 88 -1.43 -5.17 -3.92
C SER A 88 -0.44 -5.74 -2.91
N THR A 89 -0.50 -7.05 -2.64
CA THR A 89 0.28 -7.69 -1.57
C THR A 89 1.36 -8.63 -2.06
N TRP A 90 1.50 -8.83 -3.37
CA TRP A 90 2.58 -9.67 -3.89
C TRP A 90 3.92 -9.17 -3.39
N PRO A 91 4.66 -10.00 -2.63
CA PRO A 91 5.94 -9.57 -2.07
C PRO A 91 6.95 -9.28 -3.17
N LEU A 92 7.67 -8.15 -3.09
CA LEU A 92 8.59 -7.69 -4.13
C LEU A 92 9.76 -8.67 -4.41
N ALA A 93 10.08 -9.51 -3.45
CA ALA A 93 11.14 -10.53 -3.57
C ALA A 93 10.61 -11.92 -3.94
N LEU A 94 9.28 -12.11 -4.01
CA LEU A 94 8.69 -13.42 -4.29
C LEU A 94 8.65 -13.70 -5.78
N THR A 95 9.47 -14.65 -6.22
CA THR A 95 9.51 -15.12 -7.61
C THR A 95 8.56 -16.31 -7.83
N LEU A 96 8.25 -16.59 -9.08
CA LEU A 96 7.30 -17.66 -9.44
C LEU A 96 7.86 -19.09 -9.21
N ASP A 97 9.16 -19.24 -9.06
CA ASP A 97 9.87 -20.49 -8.79
C ASP A 97 10.18 -20.71 -7.31
N ASP A 98 9.98 -19.70 -6.43
CA ASP A 98 10.11 -19.86 -4.98
C ASP A 98 8.91 -20.59 -4.38
N GLN A 99 8.88 -21.92 -4.50
CA GLN A 99 7.77 -22.74 -3.99
C GLN A 99 7.54 -22.58 -2.49
N PRO A 100 8.57 -22.54 -1.61
CA PRO A 100 8.36 -22.25 -0.20
C PRO A 100 7.77 -20.85 0.06
N GLY A 101 8.18 -19.85 -0.70
CA GLY A 101 7.65 -18.50 -0.63
C GLY A 101 6.18 -18.43 -1.06
N LEU A 102 5.83 -19.09 -2.17
CA LEU A 102 4.45 -19.19 -2.65
C LEU A 102 3.55 -19.91 -1.63
N ALA A 103 4.04 -20.97 -0.98
CA ALA A 103 3.27 -21.66 0.07
C ALA A 103 3.00 -20.75 1.28
N ARG A 104 4.00 -20.00 1.75
CA ARG A 104 3.81 -19.00 2.83
C ARG A 104 2.84 -17.90 2.42
N TYR A 105 2.91 -17.45 1.17
CA TYR A 105 2.01 -16.43 0.65
C TYR A 105 0.58 -16.94 0.51
N ASN A 106 0.40 -18.18 0.07
CA ASN A 106 -0.91 -18.87 0.02
C ASN A 106 -1.59 -18.90 1.40
N GLU A 107 -0.87 -19.31 2.43
CA GLU A 107 -1.40 -19.36 3.81
C GLU A 107 -1.85 -17.99 4.29
N ARG A 108 -1.05 -16.94 4.07
CA ARG A 108 -1.41 -15.57 4.41
C ARG A 108 -2.68 -15.09 3.70
N LEU A 109 -2.79 -15.37 2.40
CA LEU A 109 -3.97 -15.00 1.61
C LEU A 109 -5.19 -15.76 2.06
N TRP A 110 -5.06 -17.05 2.36
CA TRP A 110 -6.18 -17.85 2.83
C TRP A 110 -6.73 -17.34 4.18
N GLN A 111 -5.86 -17.11 5.16
CA GLN A 111 -6.27 -16.58 6.46
C GLN A 111 -6.98 -15.23 6.34
N TRP A 112 -6.45 -14.34 5.50
CA TRP A 112 -7.11 -13.07 5.21
C TRP A 112 -8.46 -13.28 4.53
N GLN A 113 -8.53 -14.11 3.50
CA GLN A 113 -9.76 -14.33 2.72
C GLN A 113 -10.85 -14.94 3.59
N LEU A 114 -10.53 -15.92 4.41
CA LEU A 114 -11.46 -16.52 5.36
C LEU A 114 -12.10 -15.48 6.29
N LYS A 115 -11.27 -14.60 6.85
CA LYS A 115 -11.75 -13.50 7.69
C LYS A 115 -12.63 -12.54 6.89
N ALA A 116 -12.23 -12.18 5.69
CA ALA A 116 -12.99 -11.28 4.81
C ALA A 116 -14.37 -11.86 4.45
N LEU A 117 -14.44 -13.15 4.11
CA LEU A 117 -15.70 -13.85 3.83
C LEU A 117 -16.65 -13.80 5.01
N ARG A 118 -16.16 -14.16 6.20
CA ARG A 118 -16.97 -14.20 7.43
C ARG A 118 -17.40 -12.81 7.91
N GLU A 119 -16.57 -11.79 7.71
CA GLU A 119 -16.91 -10.40 8.06
C GLU A 119 -17.88 -9.76 7.05
N ALA A 120 -17.81 -10.12 5.77
CA ALA A 120 -18.75 -9.66 4.73
C ALA A 120 -20.18 -10.18 4.96
N LYS A 121 -20.32 -11.37 5.56
CA LYS A 121 -21.63 -12.00 5.88
C LYS A 121 -22.53 -12.21 4.65
N LEU A 122 -21.91 -12.42 3.48
CA LEU A 122 -22.65 -12.70 2.23
C LEU A 122 -22.81 -14.21 2.05
N ASP A 123 -21.70 -14.92 1.86
CA ASP A 123 -21.67 -16.36 1.58
C ASP A 123 -21.26 -17.18 2.81
N SER A 124 -20.60 -16.56 3.81
CA SER A 124 -20.22 -17.17 5.10
C SER A 124 -20.26 -16.14 6.21
N GLN A 125 -20.29 -16.59 7.48
CA GLN A 125 -20.27 -15.71 8.66
C GLN A 125 -19.71 -16.44 9.89
N TRP A 126 -19.26 -15.69 10.90
CA TRP A 126 -18.66 -16.27 12.11
C TRP A 126 -19.62 -17.16 12.90
N ALA A 127 -20.91 -16.78 12.99
CA ALA A 127 -21.92 -17.51 13.77
C ALA A 127 -22.44 -18.77 13.05
N ALA A 128 -22.35 -18.81 11.72
CA ALA A 128 -22.77 -19.95 10.91
C ALA A 128 -21.86 -20.04 9.68
N PRO A 129 -20.67 -20.61 9.80
CA PRO A 129 -19.75 -20.77 8.67
C PRO A 129 -20.34 -21.65 7.56
N ASN A 130 -20.18 -21.23 6.33
CA ASN A 130 -20.47 -22.07 5.17
C ASN A 130 -19.16 -22.78 4.74
N GLU A 131 -18.87 -23.90 5.40
CA GLU A 131 -17.61 -24.62 5.20
C GLU A 131 -17.42 -25.08 3.74
N ALA A 132 -18.49 -25.45 3.04
CA ALA A 132 -18.41 -25.88 1.65
C ALA A 132 -17.93 -24.72 0.75
N TYR A 133 -18.46 -23.53 0.96
CA TYR A 133 -18.04 -22.33 0.23
C TYR A 133 -16.59 -21.91 0.60
N GLU A 134 -16.29 -21.90 1.91
CA GLU A 134 -14.94 -21.58 2.40
C GLU A 134 -13.88 -22.54 1.81
N HIS A 135 -14.15 -23.85 1.79
CA HIS A 135 -13.25 -24.82 1.16
C HIS A 135 -13.13 -24.63 -0.36
N ALA A 136 -14.20 -24.24 -1.06
CA ALA A 136 -14.13 -23.96 -2.47
C ALA A 136 -13.21 -22.75 -2.77
N VAL A 137 -13.31 -21.70 -1.96
CA VAL A 137 -12.44 -20.51 -2.06
C VAL A 137 -10.99 -20.84 -1.70
N GLN A 138 -10.77 -21.59 -0.62
CA GLN A 138 -9.42 -22.06 -0.24
C GLN A 138 -8.77 -22.82 -1.36
N HIS A 139 -9.47 -23.80 -1.89
CA HIS A 139 -8.97 -24.60 -3.02
C HIS A 139 -8.64 -23.75 -4.23
N PHE A 140 -9.45 -22.73 -4.54
CA PHE A 140 -9.16 -21.81 -5.65
C PHE A 140 -7.84 -21.06 -5.43
N ILE A 141 -7.57 -20.57 -4.22
CA ILE A 141 -6.32 -19.88 -3.89
C ILE A 141 -5.12 -20.84 -4.01
N GLU A 142 -5.27 -22.07 -3.51
CA GLU A 142 -4.25 -23.12 -3.65
C GLU A 142 -3.96 -23.47 -5.11
N GLN A 143 -4.99 -23.64 -5.92
CA GLN A 143 -4.85 -23.87 -7.36
C GLN A 143 -4.16 -22.70 -8.06
N LEU A 144 -4.52 -21.48 -7.71
CA LEU A 144 -3.91 -20.27 -8.27
C LEU A 144 -2.41 -20.20 -7.95
N LEU A 145 -2.02 -20.46 -6.71
CA LEU A 145 -0.65 -20.15 -6.24
C LEU A 145 0.29 -21.36 -6.29
N LEU A 146 -0.21 -22.57 -6.12
CA LEU A 146 0.65 -23.74 -5.91
C LEU A 146 0.53 -24.77 -7.02
N ASP A 147 -0.64 -24.91 -7.65
CA ASP A 147 -0.87 -25.94 -8.64
C ASP A 147 -0.34 -25.54 -10.03
N PRO A 148 0.19 -26.49 -10.82
CA PRO A 148 0.55 -26.25 -12.23
C PRO A 148 -0.60 -25.73 -13.09
N ALA A 149 -1.84 -26.12 -12.82
CA ALA A 149 -3.02 -25.62 -13.54
C ALA A 149 -3.21 -24.11 -13.41
N GLY A 150 -2.78 -23.51 -12.28
CA GLY A 150 -2.82 -22.08 -12.02
C GLY A 150 -1.68 -21.28 -12.65
N ALA A 151 -0.67 -21.94 -13.22
CA ALA A 151 0.58 -21.29 -13.63
C ALA A 151 0.37 -20.10 -14.58
N ALA A 152 -0.52 -20.24 -15.57
CA ALA A 152 -0.79 -19.17 -16.54
C ALA A 152 -1.44 -17.94 -15.88
N LEU A 153 -2.45 -18.16 -15.04
CA LEU A 153 -3.12 -17.07 -14.30
C LEU A 153 -2.18 -16.41 -13.30
N ARG A 154 -1.45 -17.22 -12.54
CA ARG A 154 -0.44 -16.74 -11.57
C ARG A 154 0.62 -15.87 -12.24
N ALA A 155 1.15 -16.29 -13.40
CA ALA A 155 2.16 -15.56 -14.14
C ALA A 155 1.63 -14.19 -14.64
N ASP A 156 0.42 -14.12 -15.17
CA ASP A 156 -0.15 -12.85 -15.66
C ASP A 156 -0.49 -11.91 -14.50
N ILE A 157 -0.99 -12.42 -13.38
CA ILE A 157 -1.22 -11.60 -12.16
C ILE A 157 0.11 -11.09 -11.59
N HIS A 158 1.14 -11.93 -11.51
CA HIS A 158 2.48 -11.52 -11.08
C HIS A 158 3.03 -10.42 -11.98
N ALA A 159 2.98 -10.58 -13.29
CA ALA A 159 3.43 -9.58 -14.24
C ALA A 159 2.65 -8.25 -14.10
N ALA A 160 1.34 -8.32 -13.82
CA ALA A 160 0.54 -7.14 -13.55
C ALA A 160 0.96 -6.45 -12.24
N SER A 161 1.22 -7.22 -11.18
CA SER A 161 1.73 -6.69 -9.89
C SER A 161 3.08 -6.00 -10.07
N GLU A 162 3.99 -6.60 -10.84
CA GLU A 162 5.30 -6.02 -11.16
C GLU A 162 5.19 -4.67 -11.90
N ARG A 163 4.23 -4.54 -12.83
CA ARG A 163 3.98 -3.28 -13.54
C ARG A 163 3.44 -2.17 -12.62
N LEU A 164 2.67 -2.52 -11.59
CA LEU A 164 2.12 -1.54 -10.63
C LEU A 164 3.12 -1.16 -9.53
N ALA A 165 4.09 -2.01 -9.25
CA ALA A 165 4.95 -1.87 -8.09
C ALA A 165 5.77 -0.57 -8.04
N PRO A 166 6.39 -0.06 -9.12
CA PRO A 166 7.14 1.20 -9.08
C PRO A 166 6.27 2.42 -8.76
N ALA A 167 5.11 2.55 -9.43
CA ALA A 167 4.17 3.64 -9.17
C ALA A 167 3.57 3.52 -7.75
N GLY A 168 3.28 2.30 -7.29
CA GLY A 168 2.88 2.04 -5.92
C GLY A 168 3.92 2.47 -4.88
N ALA A 169 5.20 2.18 -5.14
CA ALA A 169 6.29 2.62 -4.27
C ALA A 169 6.42 4.15 -4.25
N LEU A 170 6.27 4.80 -5.39
CA LEU A 170 6.30 6.27 -5.49
C LEU A 170 5.15 6.90 -4.71
N ASN A 171 3.93 6.37 -4.84
CA ASN A 171 2.77 6.79 -4.04
C ASN A 171 3.01 6.60 -2.53
N SER A 172 3.64 5.49 -2.14
CA SER A 172 4.00 5.22 -0.73
C SER A 172 4.99 6.23 -0.18
N LEU A 173 6.05 6.56 -0.93
CA LEU A 173 7.03 7.57 -0.53
C LEU A 173 6.39 8.95 -0.44
N ALA A 174 5.54 9.32 -1.40
CA ALA A 174 4.79 10.57 -1.38
C ALA A 174 3.87 10.65 -0.14
N GLN A 175 3.09 9.61 0.14
CA GLN A 175 2.24 9.53 1.34
C GLN A 175 3.06 9.64 2.63
N CYS A 176 4.20 8.95 2.70
CA CYS A 176 5.09 8.98 3.85
C CYS A 176 5.64 10.39 4.09
N LEU A 177 6.14 11.06 3.04
CA LEU A 177 6.65 12.43 3.14
C LEU A 177 5.55 13.41 3.55
N LEU A 178 4.35 13.31 2.98
CA LEU A 178 3.18 14.12 3.34
C LEU A 178 2.83 13.93 4.82
N LYS A 179 2.77 12.70 5.32
CA LYS A 179 2.52 12.39 6.74
C LYS A 179 3.55 13.06 7.66
N LEU A 180 4.82 13.03 7.27
CA LEU A 180 5.93 13.57 8.05
C LEU A 180 6.03 15.10 8.02
N THR A 181 5.38 15.79 7.09
CA THR A 181 5.58 17.23 6.85
C THR A 181 4.32 18.08 6.98
N THR A 182 3.13 17.50 6.85
CA THR A 182 1.86 18.23 7.06
C THR A 182 1.64 18.57 8.54
N PRO A 183 0.71 19.50 8.86
CA PRO A 183 0.32 19.79 10.25
C PRO A 183 -0.16 18.51 10.95
N GLY A 184 0.30 18.31 12.18
CA GLY A 184 0.02 17.14 13.01
C GLY A 184 1.28 16.42 13.48
N VAL A 185 1.08 15.36 14.26
CA VAL A 185 2.13 14.51 14.83
C VAL A 185 2.14 13.19 14.08
N PRO A 186 3.18 12.91 13.26
CA PRO A 186 3.23 11.68 12.47
C PRO A 186 3.46 10.47 13.37
N ASP A 187 2.70 9.42 13.13
CA ASP A 187 2.88 8.10 13.71
C ASP A 187 3.48 7.14 12.67
N ILE A 188 4.46 6.35 13.08
CA ILE A 188 5.06 5.28 12.30
C ILE A 188 4.74 3.96 12.99
N TYR A 189 3.80 3.21 12.41
CA TYR A 189 3.49 1.90 12.94
C TYR A 189 4.69 0.97 12.81
N GLN A 190 4.94 0.16 13.84
CA GLN A 190 6.11 -0.74 13.90
C GLN A 190 6.24 -1.58 12.61
N GLY A 191 7.43 -1.58 12.03
CA GLY A 191 7.75 -2.34 10.83
C GLY A 191 7.47 -1.61 9.51
N THR A 192 6.71 -0.50 9.52
CA THR A 192 6.38 0.25 8.30
C THR A 192 7.49 1.19 7.85
N GLU A 193 8.66 1.13 8.46
CA GLU A 193 9.88 1.80 7.99
C GLU A 193 10.33 1.23 6.63
N PHE A 194 10.10 -0.06 6.38
CA PHE A 194 10.23 -0.71 5.08
C PHE A 194 8.86 -0.82 4.42
N TRP A 195 8.82 -1.45 3.22
CA TRP A 195 7.54 -1.72 2.58
C TRP A 195 6.67 -2.64 3.43
N ASP A 196 5.44 -2.22 3.69
CA ASP A 196 4.45 -2.99 4.42
C ASP A 196 3.30 -3.44 3.50
N PHE A 197 3.38 -4.69 3.07
CA PHE A 197 2.33 -5.37 2.31
C PHE A 197 1.52 -6.32 3.21
N SER A 198 1.35 -5.96 4.46
CA SER A 198 0.52 -6.71 5.39
C SER A 198 -0.97 -6.52 5.11
N LEU A 199 -1.72 -7.51 5.53
CA LEU A 199 -3.16 -7.52 5.56
C LEU A 199 -3.66 -7.29 6.98
N VAL A 200 -4.96 -7.47 7.22
CA VAL A 200 -5.54 -7.29 8.55
C VAL A 200 -4.98 -8.30 9.56
N ASP A 201 -5.08 -7.93 10.85
CA ASP A 201 -4.76 -8.83 11.97
C ASP A 201 -5.22 -10.30 11.73
N PRO A 202 -4.34 -11.31 11.93
CA PRO A 202 -3.03 -11.22 12.60
C PRO A 202 -1.83 -10.90 11.69
N ASP A 203 -1.99 -10.77 10.38
CA ASP A 203 -0.89 -10.61 9.43
C ASP A 203 -0.04 -9.36 9.69
N ASN A 204 -0.66 -8.25 10.11
CA ASN A 204 0.03 -7.00 10.43
C ASN A 204 0.71 -6.98 11.82
N ARG A 205 0.65 -8.09 12.57
CA ARG A 205 1.30 -8.24 13.88
C ARG A 205 2.46 -9.23 13.85
N ARG A 206 2.98 -9.55 12.66
CA ARG A 206 4.17 -10.38 12.52
C ARG A 206 5.37 -9.71 13.19
N ALA A 207 6.31 -10.53 13.65
CA ALA A 207 7.55 -10.03 14.23
C ALA A 207 8.29 -9.10 13.25
N VAL A 208 8.77 -7.98 13.77
CA VAL A 208 9.56 -7.01 13.01
C VAL A 208 11.04 -7.32 13.19
N ASP A 209 11.77 -7.45 12.09
CA ASP A 209 13.23 -7.57 12.12
C ASP A 209 13.86 -6.19 12.36
N PHE A 210 13.98 -5.80 13.62
CA PHE A 210 14.61 -4.55 14.03
C PHE A 210 16.12 -4.55 13.78
N ALA A 211 16.78 -5.74 13.81
CA ALA A 211 18.20 -5.85 13.54
C ALA A 211 18.51 -5.48 12.10
N LEU A 212 17.73 -6.00 11.14
CA LEU A 212 17.87 -5.62 9.73
C LEU A 212 17.65 -4.11 9.53
N ARG A 213 16.65 -3.52 10.18
CA ARG A 213 16.36 -2.08 10.09
C ARG A 213 17.53 -1.25 10.63
N GLN A 214 18.12 -1.67 11.74
CA GLN A 214 19.28 -1.01 12.30
C GLN A 214 20.49 -1.11 11.37
N GLN A 215 20.72 -2.25 10.75
CA GLN A 215 21.82 -2.45 9.79
C GLN A 215 21.65 -1.61 8.51
N CYS A 216 20.41 -1.46 8.03
CA CYS A 216 20.10 -0.69 6.83
C CYS A 216 19.99 0.83 7.10
N LEU A 217 20.02 1.26 8.35
CA LEU A 217 19.92 2.69 8.70
C LEU A 217 21.23 3.41 8.41
N ASP A 218 21.40 3.81 7.16
CA ASP A 218 22.51 4.67 6.74
C ASP A 218 21.99 6.08 6.40
N VAL A 219 22.20 7.00 7.33
CA VAL A 219 21.77 8.40 7.17
C VAL A 219 22.53 9.13 6.04
N ASN A 220 23.68 8.60 5.60
CA ASN A 220 24.49 9.14 4.52
C ASN A 220 24.19 8.49 3.16
N ALA A 221 23.33 7.48 3.11
CA ALA A 221 22.97 6.81 1.86
C ALA A 221 22.49 7.81 0.80
N GLN A 222 23.06 7.70 -0.40
CA GLN A 222 22.79 8.59 -1.51
C GLN A 222 21.54 8.13 -2.26
N ALA A 223 20.70 9.09 -2.68
CA ALA A 223 19.44 8.81 -3.37
C ALA A 223 19.59 7.88 -4.59
N PRO A 224 20.62 8.02 -5.47
CA PRO A 224 20.77 7.10 -6.61
C PRO A 224 20.93 5.64 -6.21
N ALA A 225 21.72 5.35 -5.16
CA ALA A 225 21.91 3.99 -4.67
C ALA A 225 20.60 3.41 -4.08
N LEU A 226 19.88 4.21 -3.30
CA LEU A 226 18.59 3.84 -2.72
C LEU A 226 17.51 3.61 -3.80
N LEU A 227 17.51 4.42 -4.87
CA LEU A 227 16.60 4.24 -5.99
C LEU A 227 16.88 2.96 -6.78
N ASN A 228 18.14 2.61 -6.98
CA ASN A 228 18.51 1.36 -7.65
C ASN A 228 18.08 0.12 -6.85
N ASP A 229 18.08 0.21 -5.52
CA ASP A 229 17.68 -0.85 -4.59
C ASP A 229 16.31 -0.60 -3.93
N TRP A 230 15.43 0.14 -4.59
CA TRP A 230 14.15 0.54 -3.99
C TRP A 230 13.30 -0.63 -3.48
N ARG A 231 13.45 -1.83 -4.06
CA ARG A 231 12.69 -3.02 -3.68
C ARG A 231 12.97 -3.50 -2.26
N SER A 232 14.16 -3.23 -1.73
CA SER A 232 14.53 -3.58 -0.35
C SER A 232 13.71 -2.83 0.72
N GLY A 233 13.19 -1.64 0.38
CA GLY A 233 12.51 -0.76 1.32
C GLY A 233 13.43 0.20 2.06
N SER A 234 14.74 0.09 1.93
CA SER A 234 15.72 0.98 2.58
C SER A 234 15.53 2.45 2.20
N ILE A 235 15.04 2.72 1.00
CA ILE A 235 14.70 4.07 0.54
C ILE A 235 13.59 4.72 1.40
N LYS A 236 12.58 3.95 1.81
CA LYS A 236 11.49 4.45 2.67
C LYS A 236 12.02 4.76 4.07
N GLN A 237 12.84 3.89 4.63
CA GLN A 237 13.50 4.11 5.91
C GLN A 237 14.40 5.36 5.88
N ALA A 238 15.20 5.52 4.82
CA ALA A 238 16.06 6.68 4.66
C ALA A 238 15.25 7.99 4.55
N LEU A 239 14.10 7.97 3.85
CA LEU A 239 13.18 9.11 3.78
C LEU A 239 12.65 9.46 5.17
N ILE A 240 12.18 8.47 5.93
CA ILE A 240 11.66 8.65 7.30
C ILE A 240 12.75 9.24 8.20
N ALA A 241 13.95 8.63 8.22
CA ALA A 241 15.06 9.07 9.05
C ALA A 241 15.46 10.52 8.76
N LYS A 242 15.60 10.87 7.47
CA LYS A 242 15.95 12.24 7.05
C LYS A 242 14.85 13.25 7.41
N ALA A 243 13.59 12.92 7.20
CA ALA A 243 12.48 13.80 7.53
C ALA A 243 12.35 14.00 9.06
N LEU A 244 12.50 12.94 9.85
CA LEU A 244 12.49 13.05 11.32
C LEU A 244 13.68 13.84 11.85
N ALA A 245 14.88 13.70 11.27
CA ALA A 245 16.03 14.52 11.62
C ALA A 245 15.75 16.01 11.39
N ARG A 246 15.17 16.37 10.23
CA ARG A 246 14.79 17.77 9.95
C ARG A 246 13.70 18.29 10.89
N ARG A 247 12.76 17.44 11.28
CA ARG A 247 11.75 17.78 12.28
C ARG A 247 12.40 18.05 13.66
N ALA A 248 13.40 17.27 14.05
CA ALA A 248 14.13 17.46 15.29
C ALA A 248 15.01 18.72 15.28
N GLU A 249 15.63 19.05 14.15
CA GLU A 249 16.40 20.29 13.97
C GLU A 249 15.54 21.57 13.98
N HIS A 250 14.29 21.45 13.48
CA HIS A 250 13.37 22.59 13.32
C HIS A 250 12.00 22.31 13.95
N PRO A 251 11.92 22.02 15.26
CA PRO A 251 10.70 21.50 15.88
C PRO A 251 9.52 22.49 15.79
N LEU A 252 9.75 23.78 15.93
CA LEU A 252 8.69 24.78 15.86
C LEU A 252 8.17 24.99 14.44
N LEU A 253 9.01 24.84 13.43
CA LEU A 253 8.59 24.90 12.02
C LEU A 253 7.54 23.82 11.71
N PHE A 254 7.74 22.60 12.18
CA PHE A 254 6.81 21.50 11.93
C PHE A 254 5.63 21.45 12.89
N ALA A 255 5.82 21.88 14.16
CA ALA A 255 4.75 21.85 15.15
C ALA A 255 3.82 23.07 15.05
N ARG A 256 4.34 24.26 14.74
CA ARG A 256 3.61 25.54 14.83
C ARG A 256 3.68 26.38 13.55
N GLY A 257 4.51 26.01 12.59
CA GLY A 257 4.65 26.73 11.34
C GLY A 257 3.35 26.79 10.54
N SER A 258 3.21 27.84 9.72
CA SER A 258 2.08 27.98 8.76
C SER A 258 2.02 26.80 7.80
N TYR A 259 0.89 26.66 7.15
CA TYR A 259 0.70 25.75 6.00
C TYR A 259 0.28 26.60 4.80
N GLU A 260 1.10 26.61 3.79
CA GLU A 260 0.93 27.48 2.60
C GLU A 260 0.89 26.62 1.35
N PRO A 261 -0.28 26.41 0.74
CA PRO A 261 -0.37 25.76 -0.57
C PRO A 261 0.48 26.49 -1.61
N LEU A 262 1.25 25.76 -2.41
CA LEU A 262 2.01 26.35 -3.50
C LEU A 262 1.31 26.09 -4.83
N ASN A 263 1.23 27.12 -5.66
CA ASN A 263 0.71 26.99 -7.00
C ASN A 263 1.76 26.34 -7.90
N VAL A 264 1.39 25.23 -8.54
CA VAL A 264 2.25 24.53 -9.51
C VAL A 264 1.80 24.89 -10.89
N THR A 265 2.75 25.26 -11.75
CA THR A 265 2.51 25.64 -13.16
C THR A 265 3.31 24.76 -14.11
N GLY A 266 2.90 24.68 -15.38
CA GLY A 266 3.53 23.87 -16.42
C GLY A 266 2.69 22.65 -16.81
N GLU A 267 3.15 21.91 -17.80
CA GLU A 267 2.42 20.78 -18.40
C GLU A 267 2.10 19.67 -17.38
N LEU A 268 2.98 19.42 -16.44
CA LEU A 268 2.84 18.41 -15.41
C LEU A 268 2.25 18.93 -14.08
N ALA A 269 1.66 20.14 -14.07
CA ALA A 269 1.11 20.72 -12.85
C ALA A 269 0.06 19.84 -12.18
N GLY A 270 -0.73 19.09 -12.95
CA GLY A 270 -1.71 18.11 -12.44
C GLY A 270 -1.10 16.90 -11.75
N HIS A 271 0.18 16.63 -11.96
CA HIS A 271 0.92 15.49 -11.40
C HIS A 271 1.79 15.85 -10.19
N VAL A 272 1.61 17.04 -9.64
CA VAL A 272 2.41 17.51 -8.50
C VAL A 272 1.48 18.09 -7.44
N LEU A 273 1.82 17.82 -6.18
CA LEU A 273 1.26 18.50 -5.02
C LEU A 273 2.41 19.15 -4.26
N ALA A 274 2.27 20.47 -4.00
CA ALA A 274 3.30 21.24 -3.34
C ALA A 274 2.73 22.18 -2.28
N PHE A 275 3.46 22.35 -1.17
CA PHE A 275 3.17 23.30 -0.12
C PHE A 275 4.44 23.73 0.59
N ALA A 276 4.36 24.81 1.35
CA ALA A 276 5.41 25.26 2.26
C ALA A 276 4.92 25.22 3.70
N ARG A 277 5.86 24.96 4.62
CA ARG A 277 5.74 25.25 6.04
C ARG A 277 6.65 26.43 6.36
N ARG A 278 6.20 27.38 7.16
CA ARG A 278 7.00 28.55 7.55
C ARG A 278 6.89 28.85 9.03
N TRP A 279 8.02 29.11 9.65
CA TRP A 279 8.10 29.62 11.01
C TRP A 279 9.24 30.65 11.09
N GLN A 280 8.89 31.93 11.31
CA GLN A 280 9.85 33.03 11.26
C GLN A 280 10.62 33.03 9.92
N ASP A 281 11.95 32.93 9.95
CA ASP A 281 12.83 32.90 8.79
C ASP A 281 13.07 31.48 8.22
N GLN A 282 12.51 30.46 8.86
CA GLN A 282 12.67 29.07 8.45
C GLN A 282 11.55 28.64 7.52
N TRP A 283 11.94 27.92 6.48
CA TRP A 283 11.03 27.37 5.47
C TRP A 283 11.31 25.90 5.22
N ALA A 284 10.27 25.15 5.00
CA ALA A 284 10.32 23.80 4.42
C ALA A 284 9.36 23.75 3.22
N VAL A 285 9.91 23.57 2.03
CA VAL A 285 9.13 23.37 0.81
C VAL A 285 9.02 21.87 0.56
N VAL A 286 7.79 21.40 0.42
CA VAL A 286 7.47 19.97 0.18
C VAL A 286 6.83 19.84 -1.19
N VAL A 287 7.38 18.96 -1.99
CA VAL A 287 6.91 18.65 -3.34
C VAL A 287 6.82 17.14 -3.49
N VAL A 288 5.66 16.64 -3.87
CA VAL A 288 5.46 15.21 -4.12
C VAL A 288 4.75 14.98 -5.45
N PRO A 289 5.06 13.88 -6.14
CA PRO A 289 4.30 13.46 -7.31
C PRO A 289 2.92 12.93 -6.89
N ARG A 290 2.00 12.98 -7.82
CA ARG A 290 0.68 12.34 -7.77
C ARG A 290 0.27 11.91 -9.17
N LEU A 291 -0.54 10.87 -9.28
CA LEU A 291 -0.97 10.32 -10.57
C LEU A 291 0.26 9.98 -11.44
N SER A 292 1.07 9.04 -10.96
CA SER A 292 2.40 8.69 -11.50
C SER A 292 2.37 7.47 -12.45
#